data_7b3212c8f3ce1e639e8eea171d3aa3f2
#
_entry.id   7b3212c8f3ce1e639e8eea171d3aa3f2
#
_cell.length_a   1.000
_cell.length_b   1.000
_cell.length_c   1.000
_cell.angle_alpha   90.00
_cell.angle_beta   90.00
_cell.angle_gamma   90.00
#
_symmetry.space_group_name_H-M   'P 1'
#
loop_
_entity.id
_entity.type
_entity.pdbx_description
1 polymer ?
#
loop_
_entity_poly.entity_id
_entity_poly.type
_entity_poly.pdbx_seq_one_letter_code
_entity_poly.pdbx_strand_id
1 'polypeptide(L)'
;VNHDAPATAAAQMDTVEIYQSNGRAACDERAFVLHAVGIPSDVAFTGHDWGLFVDSVDAANATTHLERYQRENPPRRRFIRPEGTHAWAWLGAAAYASVVLAVAYLAGHRAFAANWLSAGVVDTAAVRAGEAWRVVTALTLHFDVGHLLANLGFGTVFLWLAAQLLGPGIALAAVLAAAALANLLNTFLQPADHVSAGASTAVFATLGLL
;
A
#
# COMPACT_ATOMS: atom_id res chain seq x y z
N VAL A 1 -20.20 42.81 -60.88
CA VAL A 1 -21.14 42.40 -59.84
C VAL A 1 -20.31 41.90 -58.68
N ASN A 2 -20.08 42.80 -57.66
CA ASN A 2 -19.45 42.49 -56.41
C ASN A 2 -20.42 41.66 -55.56
N HIS A 3 -19.95 40.50 -55.11
CA HIS A 3 -20.52 39.77 -53.99
C HIS A 3 -19.57 39.84 -52.81
N ASP A 4 -19.69 40.90 -52.05
CA ASP A 4 -19.16 40.94 -50.66
C ASP A 4 -20.08 40.05 -49.80
N ALA A 5 -19.61 38.90 -49.45
CA ALA A 5 -20.20 38.09 -48.36
C ALA A 5 -19.74 38.69 -47.01
N PRO A 6 -20.66 38.95 -46.06
CA PRO A 6 -20.28 39.49 -44.77
C PRO A 6 -19.48 38.40 -44.00
N ALA A 7 -18.29 38.80 -43.55
CA ALA A 7 -17.52 38.01 -42.58
C ALA A 7 -18.37 37.83 -41.32
N THR A 8 -18.74 36.60 -41.06
CA THR A 8 -19.41 36.22 -39.82
C THR A 8 -18.47 36.59 -38.66
N ALA A 9 -18.83 37.62 -37.89
CA ALA A 9 -18.15 37.96 -36.65
C ALA A 9 -18.22 36.75 -35.72
N ALA A 10 -17.10 36.06 -35.56
CA ALA A 10 -16.95 35.11 -34.49
C ALA A 10 -17.21 35.85 -33.17
N ALA A 11 -18.29 35.48 -32.49
CA ALA A 11 -18.60 36.01 -31.17
C ALA A 11 -17.34 35.74 -30.30
N GLN A 12 -16.71 36.82 -29.85
CA GLN A 12 -15.64 36.76 -28.86
C GLN A 12 -16.29 36.18 -27.62
N MET A 13 -16.09 34.87 -27.35
CA MET A 13 -16.53 34.24 -26.11
C MET A 13 -15.78 34.92 -24.98
N ASP A 14 -16.54 35.56 -24.07
CA ASP A 14 -15.99 36.20 -22.87
C ASP A 14 -15.59 35.10 -21.88
N THR A 15 -14.34 34.64 -21.98
CA THR A 15 -13.83 33.55 -21.15
C THR A 15 -13.26 34.08 -19.85
N VAL A 16 -13.57 33.41 -18.74
CA VAL A 16 -13.11 33.73 -17.40
C VAL A 16 -12.24 32.61 -16.86
N GLU A 17 -11.12 32.98 -16.23
CA GLU A 17 -10.26 32.05 -15.50
C GLU A 17 -10.92 31.67 -14.17
N ILE A 18 -11.18 30.39 -13.96
CA ILE A 18 -11.83 29.87 -12.75
C ILE A 18 -10.89 29.07 -11.85
N TYR A 19 -9.71 28.68 -12.35
CA TYR A 19 -8.71 27.97 -11.57
C TYR A 19 -7.32 28.18 -12.16
N GLN A 20 -6.30 28.25 -11.29
CA GLN A 20 -4.90 28.44 -11.66
C GLN A 20 -4.01 27.45 -10.92
N SER A 21 -2.94 26.95 -11.55
CA SER A 21 -1.97 26.04 -10.96
C SER A 21 -0.63 26.15 -11.65
N ASN A 22 0.46 25.94 -10.90
CA ASN A 22 1.81 25.83 -11.46
C ASN A 22 2.05 24.56 -12.30
N GLY A 23 1.14 23.58 -12.24
CA GLY A 23 1.20 22.34 -13.01
C GLY A 23 0.00 22.13 -13.92
N ARG A 24 0.24 21.92 -15.24
CA ARG A 24 -0.80 21.67 -16.23
C ARG A 24 -1.76 20.54 -15.83
N ALA A 25 -1.22 19.44 -15.29
CA ALA A 25 -2.01 18.27 -14.91
C ALA A 25 -3.16 18.58 -13.92
N ALA A 26 -2.99 19.59 -13.04
CA ALA A 26 -4.03 19.99 -12.12
C ALA A 26 -5.17 20.75 -12.82
N CYS A 27 -4.88 21.47 -13.89
CA CYS A 27 -5.90 22.11 -14.73
C CYS A 27 -6.58 21.09 -15.64
N ASP A 28 -5.82 20.15 -16.24
CA ASP A 28 -6.36 19.09 -17.10
C ASP A 28 -7.35 18.19 -16.31
N GLU A 29 -7.03 17.84 -15.05
CA GLU A 29 -7.93 17.08 -14.17
C GLU A 29 -9.27 17.80 -13.96
N ARG A 30 -9.23 19.10 -13.70
CA ARG A 30 -10.45 19.90 -13.50
C ARG A 30 -11.21 20.14 -14.78
N ALA A 31 -10.52 20.34 -15.90
CA ALA A 31 -11.12 20.41 -17.21
C ALA A 31 -11.90 19.12 -17.54
N PHE A 32 -11.32 17.95 -17.22
CA PHE A 32 -11.98 16.67 -17.38
C PHE A 32 -13.27 16.56 -16.54
N VAL A 33 -13.25 17.06 -15.29
CA VAL A 33 -14.44 17.09 -14.44
C VAL A 33 -15.54 17.96 -15.04
N LEU A 34 -15.20 19.15 -15.56
CA LEU A 34 -16.17 20.05 -16.21
C LEU A 34 -16.71 19.43 -17.51
N HIS A 35 -15.85 18.79 -18.28
CA HIS A 35 -16.26 18.11 -19.50
C HIS A 35 -17.26 16.98 -19.22
N ALA A 36 -17.06 16.24 -18.14
CA ALA A 36 -17.96 15.17 -17.71
C ALA A 36 -19.37 15.66 -17.34
N VAL A 37 -19.52 16.93 -16.96
CA VAL A 37 -20.82 17.56 -16.68
C VAL A 37 -21.32 18.47 -17.83
N GLY A 38 -20.64 18.42 -18.99
CA GLY A 38 -21.05 19.12 -20.20
C GLY A 38 -20.67 20.60 -20.25
N ILE A 39 -19.74 21.07 -19.41
CA ILE A 39 -19.23 22.45 -19.41
C ILE A 39 -17.94 22.48 -20.24
N PRO A 40 -17.92 23.20 -21.39
CA PRO A 40 -16.71 23.40 -22.17
C PRO A 40 -15.67 24.18 -21.40
N SER A 41 -14.41 23.78 -21.48
CA SER A 41 -13.32 24.45 -20.79
C SER A 41 -12.00 24.30 -21.52
N ASP A 42 -11.14 25.33 -21.44
CA ASP A 42 -9.83 25.37 -22.07
C ASP A 42 -8.74 25.52 -21.01
N VAL A 43 -7.59 24.85 -21.26
CA VAL A 43 -6.40 24.95 -20.40
C VAL A 43 -5.30 25.68 -21.19
N ALA A 44 -4.88 26.83 -20.69
CA ALA A 44 -3.86 27.65 -21.33
C ALA A 44 -2.76 28.07 -20.35
N PHE A 45 -1.56 28.30 -20.88
CA PHE A 45 -0.44 28.84 -20.10
C PHE A 45 -0.51 30.37 -20.10
N THR A 46 -0.55 31.00 -18.91
CA THR A 46 -0.73 32.43 -18.71
C THR A 46 0.59 33.21 -18.61
N GLY A 47 1.73 32.54 -18.90
CA GLY A 47 3.07 33.13 -18.81
C GLY A 47 3.83 32.79 -17.54
N HIS A 48 3.12 32.44 -16.45
CA HIS A 48 3.70 32.00 -15.17
C HIS A 48 3.10 30.67 -14.72
N ASP A 49 1.78 30.51 -14.89
CA ASP A 49 1.02 29.37 -14.41
C ASP A 49 0.08 28.85 -15.51
N TRP A 50 -0.53 27.70 -15.26
CA TRP A 50 -1.59 27.16 -16.08
C TRP A 50 -2.94 27.60 -15.56
N GLY A 51 -3.78 28.19 -16.44
CA GLY A 51 -5.15 28.63 -16.15
C GLY A 51 -6.17 27.68 -16.77
N LEU A 52 -7.30 27.51 -16.08
CA LEU A 52 -8.50 26.85 -16.58
C LEU A 52 -9.55 27.90 -16.86
N PHE A 53 -10.00 27.97 -18.11
CA PHE A 53 -10.92 28.98 -18.62
C PHE A 53 -12.26 28.34 -19.01
N VAL A 54 -13.34 29.03 -18.73
CA VAL A 54 -14.69 28.68 -19.16
C VAL A 54 -15.40 29.92 -19.71
N ASP A 55 -16.51 29.74 -20.39
CA ASP A 55 -17.37 30.88 -20.78
C ASP A 55 -17.90 31.58 -19.50
N SER A 56 -17.98 32.91 -19.54
CA SER A 56 -18.44 33.72 -18.39
C SER A 56 -19.84 33.30 -17.92
N VAL A 57 -20.69 32.85 -18.81
CA VAL A 57 -22.05 32.36 -18.50
C VAL A 57 -22.01 31.08 -17.66
N ASP A 58 -21.01 30.24 -17.83
CA ASP A 58 -20.87 28.96 -17.14
C ASP A 58 -20.00 29.04 -15.88
N ALA A 59 -19.33 30.20 -15.63
CA ALA A 59 -18.33 30.33 -14.57
C ALA A 59 -18.85 29.95 -13.17
N ALA A 60 -20.05 30.38 -12.81
CA ALA A 60 -20.66 30.12 -11.50
C ALA A 60 -20.99 28.62 -11.34
N ASN A 61 -21.52 28.00 -12.39
CA ASN A 61 -21.85 26.57 -12.42
C ASN A 61 -20.58 25.72 -12.38
N ALA A 62 -19.57 26.05 -13.18
CA ALA A 62 -18.28 25.41 -13.22
C ALA A 62 -17.59 25.43 -11.84
N THR A 63 -17.57 26.59 -11.19
CA THR A 63 -16.99 26.73 -9.84
C THR A 63 -17.71 25.83 -8.83
N THR A 64 -19.03 25.77 -8.86
CA THR A 64 -19.83 24.91 -7.98
C THR A 64 -19.48 23.43 -8.16
N HIS A 65 -19.32 22.96 -9.41
CA HIS A 65 -18.93 21.60 -9.71
C HIS A 65 -17.49 21.29 -9.23
N LEU A 66 -16.55 22.21 -9.42
CA LEU A 66 -15.17 22.02 -8.94
C LEU A 66 -15.07 22.02 -7.41
N GLU A 67 -15.84 22.87 -6.71
CA GLU A 67 -15.90 22.85 -5.25
C GLU A 67 -16.48 21.53 -4.71
N ARG A 68 -17.52 21.03 -5.36
CA ARG A 68 -18.10 19.73 -5.02
C ARG A 68 -17.08 18.62 -5.25
N TYR A 69 -16.43 18.59 -6.40
CA TYR A 69 -15.37 17.63 -6.73
C TYR A 69 -14.26 17.65 -5.67
N GLN A 70 -13.80 18.84 -5.26
CA GLN A 70 -12.73 18.98 -4.27
C GLN A 70 -13.15 18.50 -2.87
N ARG A 71 -14.42 18.67 -2.48
CA ARG A 71 -14.96 18.12 -1.23
C ARG A 71 -15.08 16.60 -1.25
N GLU A 72 -15.52 16.04 -2.37
CA GLU A 72 -15.67 14.60 -2.55
C GLU A 72 -14.32 13.87 -2.77
N ASN A 73 -13.32 14.60 -3.30
CA ASN A 73 -11.97 14.10 -3.58
C ASN A 73 -10.91 14.92 -2.83
N PRO A 74 -10.86 14.87 -1.50
CA PRO A 74 -9.83 15.58 -0.76
C PRO A 74 -8.46 15.10 -1.25
N PRO A 75 -7.47 16.03 -1.36
CA PRO A 75 -6.14 15.66 -1.82
C PRO A 75 -5.64 14.50 -0.95
N ARG A 76 -5.41 13.36 -1.59
CA ARG A 76 -4.79 12.22 -0.90
C ARG A 76 -3.49 12.75 -0.33
N ARG A 77 -3.33 12.67 0.99
CA ARG A 77 -2.02 12.90 1.61
C ARG A 77 -1.05 12.02 0.83
N ARG A 78 -0.24 12.65 -0.03
CA ARG A 78 0.89 11.92 -0.61
C ARG A 78 1.66 11.41 0.60
N PHE A 79 1.66 10.10 0.79
CA PHE A 79 2.69 9.50 1.60
C PHE A 79 3.99 9.99 0.98
N ILE A 80 4.62 10.96 1.63
CA ILE A 80 5.98 11.37 1.27
C ILE A 80 6.77 10.10 1.51
N ARG A 81 7.07 9.36 0.44
CA ARG A 81 8.05 8.29 0.55
C ARG A 81 9.30 8.98 1.09
N PRO A 82 9.84 8.54 2.23
CA PRO A 82 11.10 9.07 2.70
C PRO A 82 12.07 8.99 1.52
N GLU A 83 12.62 10.11 1.09
CA GLU A 83 13.65 10.12 0.06
C GLU A 83 14.85 9.37 0.63
N GLY A 84 15.06 8.14 0.16
CA GLY A 84 16.16 7.28 0.54
C GLY A 84 15.67 5.88 0.91
N THR A 85 16.16 4.90 0.17
CA THR A 85 16.09 3.50 0.61
C THR A 85 16.99 3.36 1.83
N HIS A 86 16.51 2.71 2.89
CA HIS A 86 17.33 2.48 4.07
C HIS A 86 18.54 1.60 3.72
N ALA A 87 19.74 2.17 3.75
CA ALA A 87 21.00 1.46 3.40
C ALA A 87 21.19 0.15 4.20
N TRP A 88 20.61 0.07 5.39
CA TRP A 88 20.66 -1.07 6.30
C TRP A 88 19.45 -2.02 6.17
N ALA A 89 18.62 -1.87 5.14
CA ALA A 89 17.41 -2.69 4.94
C ALA A 89 17.70 -4.20 4.90
N TRP A 90 18.86 -4.59 4.37
CA TRP A 90 19.31 -5.97 4.32
C TRP A 90 19.46 -6.63 5.72
N LEU A 91 19.67 -5.82 6.78
CA LEU A 91 19.76 -6.35 8.15
C LEU A 91 18.44 -6.98 8.61
N GLY A 92 17.29 -6.42 8.22
CA GLY A 92 15.99 -7.01 8.54
C GLY A 92 15.81 -8.38 7.88
N ALA A 93 16.15 -8.48 6.61
CA ALA A 93 16.08 -9.73 5.86
C ALA A 93 17.08 -10.76 6.40
N ALA A 94 18.30 -10.34 6.72
CA ALA A 94 19.32 -11.22 7.31
C ALA A 94 18.92 -11.73 8.70
N ALA A 95 18.34 -10.87 9.55
CA ALA A 95 17.84 -11.27 10.86
C ALA A 95 16.72 -12.32 10.74
N TYR A 96 15.75 -12.08 9.85
CA TYR A 96 14.68 -13.04 9.56
C TYR A 96 15.25 -14.39 9.11
N ALA A 97 16.09 -14.38 8.08
CA ALA A 97 16.67 -15.60 7.52
C ALA A 97 17.49 -16.35 8.57
N SER A 98 18.28 -15.64 9.38
CA SER A 98 19.10 -16.22 10.45
C SER A 98 18.24 -16.91 11.52
N VAL A 99 17.15 -16.26 11.96
CA VAL A 99 16.24 -16.85 12.96
C VAL A 99 15.55 -18.10 12.39
N VAL A 100 15.00 -18.03 11.19
CA VAL A 100 14.31 -19.17 10.57
C VAL A 100 15.27 -20.35 10.37
N LEU A 101 16.48 -20.11 9.86
CA LEU A 101 17.49 -21.16 9.68
C LEU A 101 17.99 -21.74 11.01
N ALA A 102 18.25 -20.89 12.00
CA ALA A 102 18.69 -21.35 13.32
C ALA A 102 17.64 -22.25 13.97
N VAL A 103 16.35 -21.84 13.94
CA VAL A 103 15.27 -22.66 14.51
C VAL A 103 15.10 -23.96 13.72
N ALA A 104 15.17 -23.91 12.38
CA ALA A 104 15.10 -25.13 11.55
C ALA A 104 16.23 -26.10 11.88
N TYR A 105 17.46 -25.59 12.07
CA TYR A 105 18.61 -26.40 12.48
C TYR A 105 18.40 -27.02 13.87
N LEU A 106 18.01 -26.22 14.86
CA LEU A 106 17.78 -26.68 16.24
C LEU A 106 16.64 -27.70 16.31
N ALA A 107 15.55 -27.46 15.61
CA ALA A 107 14.41 -28.39 15.56
C ALA A 107 14.77 -29.70 14.87
N GLY A 108 15.51 -29.65 13.77
CA GLY A 108 15.98 -30.83 13.03
C GLY A 108 16.90 -31.70 13.85
N HIS A 109 17.72 -31.13 14.72
CA HIS A 109 18.64 -31.84 15.62
C HIS A 109 18.05 -32.17 16.99
N ARG A 110 16.76 -31.90 17.21
CA ARG A 110 16.11 -32.03 18.55
C ARG A 110 16.94 -31.44 19.68
N ALA A 111 17.48 -30.24 19.41
CA ALA A 111 18.30 -29.54 20.39
C ALA A 111 17.57 -29.44 21.74
N PHE A 112 18.31 -29.53 22.82
CA PHE A 112 17.80 -29.53 24.20
C PHE A 112 16.85 -30.70 24.53
N ALA A 113 16.94 -31.83 23.78
CA ALA A 113 16.03 -32.95 23.88
C ALA A 113 14.54 -32.60 23.75
N ALA A 114 14.24 -31.44 23.16
CA ALA A 114 12.88 -30.93 23.02
C ALA A 114 12.26 -31.35 21.68
N ASN A 115 10.93 -31.57 21.68
CA ASN A 115 10.15 -31.67 20.46
C ASN A 115 9.65 -30.25 20.10
N TRP A 116 10.44 -29.56 19.28
CA TRP A 116 10.19 -28.16 18.88
C TRP A 116 8.83 -27.98 18.19
N LEU A 117 8.41 -28.93 17.37
CA LEU A 117 7.13 -28.86 16.69
C LEU A 117 5.96 -28.96 17.70
N SER A 118 5.95 -29.98 18.55
CA SER A 118 4.87 -30.14 19.52
C SER A 118 4.80 -28.99 20.55
N ALA A 119 5.94 -28.37 20.85
CA ALA A 119 6.01 -27.26 21.80
C ALA A 119 5.66 -25.89 21.18
N GLY A 120 5.83 -25.71 19.86
CA GLY A 120 5.83 -24.37 19.28
C GLY A 120 4.91 -24.13 18.09
N VAL A 121 4.28 -25.15 17.47
CA VAL A 121 3.28 -24.94 16.41
C VAL A 121 2.01 -24.28 16.98
N VAL A 122 1.26 -23.58 16.15
CA VAL A 122 -0.10 -23.19 16.52
C VAL A 122 -0.90 -24.47 16.65
N ASP A 123 -1.34 -24.76 17.86
CA ASP A 123 -2.37 -25.73 18.19
C ASP A 123 -3.54 -24.92 18.71
N THR A 124 -4.65 -24.95 17.99
CA THR A 124 -5.80 -24.09 18.27
C THR A 124 -6.34 -24.32 19.70
N ALA A 125 -6.43 -25.55 20.17
CA ALA A 125 -6.89 -25.86 21.52
C ALA A 125 -5.92 -25.32 22.58
N ALA A 126 -4.61 -25.52 22.39
CA ALA A 126 -3.59 -25.06 23.30
C ALA A 126 -3.51 -23.53 23.40
N VAL A 127 -3.60 -22.81 22.25
CA VAL A 127 -3.63 -21.35 22.25
C VAL A 127 -4.85 -20.82 22.99
N ARG A 128 -6.03 -21.40 22.75
CA ARG A 128 -7.27 -21.05 23.48
C ARG A 128 -7.19 -21.38 24.98
N ALA A 129 -6.38 -22.37 25.37
CA ALA A 129 -6.10 -22.71 26.77
C ALA A 129 -5.03 -21.81 27.42
N GLY A 130 -4.46 -20.83 26.68
CA GLY A 130 -3.53 -19.84 27.21
C GLY A 130 -2.07 -19.98 26.74
N GLU A 131 -1.74 -20.95 25.87
CA GLU A 131 -0.39 -21.10 25.34
C GLU A 131 -0.12 -20.08 24.20
N ALA A 132 -0.22 -18.78 24.54
CA ALA A 132 -0.18 -17.70 23.57
C ALA A 132 1.17 -17.56 22.82
N TRP A 133 2.28 -18.05 23.38
CA TRP A 133 3.59 -18.03 22.69
C TRP A 133 3.59 -18.75 21.34
N ARG A 134 2.68 -19.73 21.16
CA ARG A 134 2.55 -20.52 19.93
C ARG A 134 2.24 -19.66 18.71
N VAL A 135 1.54 -18.53 18.87
CA VAL A 135 1.21 -17.63 17.75
C VAL A 135 2.48 -16.99 17.15
N VAL A 136 3.55 -16.88 17.93
CA VAL A 136 4.85 -16.34 17.50
C VAL A 136 5.82 -17.48 17.12
N THR A 137 5.96 -18.49 17.96
CA THR A 137 6.94 -19.58 17.72
C THR A 137 6.63 -20.37 16.45
N ALA A 138 5.37 -20.56 16.11
CA ALA A 138 4.94 -21.22 14.89
C ALA A 138 5.44 -20.53 13.61
N LEU A 139 5.70 -19.22 13.65
CA LEU A 139 6.22 -18.46 12.52
C LEU A 139 7.65 -18.88 12.13
N THR A 140 8.36 -19.56 13.03
CA THR A 140 9.75 -20.00 12.81
C THR A 140 9.86 -21.50 12.54
N LEU A 141 8.79 -22.27 12.76
CA LEU A 141 8.77 -23.72 12.61
C LEU A 141 8.19 -24.11 11.24
N HIS A 142 8.68 -25.22 10.69
CA HIS A 142 8.25 -25.72 9.38
C HIS A 142 8.12 -27.25 9.43
N PHE A 143 7.07 -27.78 8.78
CA PHE A 143 6.84 -29.21 8.72
C PHE A 143 7.73 -29.93 7.69
N ASP A 144 8.12 -29.23 6.63
CA ASP A 144 8.94 -29.79 5.55
C ASP A 144 9.93 -28.75 4.98
N VAL A 145 10.95 -29.28 4.27
CA VAL A 145 12.03 -28.47 3.70
C VAL A 145 11.55 -27.59 2.55
N GLY A 146 10.61 -28.04 1.73
CA GLY A 146 10.07 -27.26 0.61
C GLY A 146 9.35 -26.01 1.11
N HIS A 147 8.53 -26.16 2.15
CA HIS A 147 7.85 -25.05 2.83
C HIS A 147 8.84 -24.09 3.50
N LEU A 148 9.89 -24.62 4.15
CA LEU A 148 10.97 -23.79 4.72
C LEU A 148 11.67 -22.96 3.64
N LEU A 149 12.08 -23.58 2.53
CA LEU A 149 12.80 -22.86 1.46
C LEU A 149 11.94 -21.80 0.77
N ALA A 150 10.66 -22.10 0.52
CA ALA A 150 9.74 -21.12 -0.05
C ALA A 150 9.56 -19.90 0.88
N ASN A 151 9.32 -20.12 2.16
CA ASN A 151 9.19 -19.05 3.14
C ASN A 151 10.49 -18.27 3.32
N LEU A 152 11.63 -18.94 3.33
CA LEU A 152 12.93 -18.28 3.43
C LEU A 152 13.19 -17.39 2.21
N GLY A 153 12.92 -17.87 1.00
CA GLY A 153 13.10 -17.11 -0.24
C GLY A 153 12.17 -15.88 -0.31
N PHE A 154 10.88 -16.12 -0.30
CA PHE A 154 9.89 -15.02 -0.41
C PHE A 154 9.95 -14.09 0.79
N GLY A 155 10.08 -14.61 2.02
CA GLY A 155 10.14 -13.80 3.23
C GLY A 155 11.37 -12.89 3.25
N THR A 156 12.53 -13.37 2.83
CA THR A 156 13.76 -12.57 2.73
C THR A 156 13.57 -11.42 1.73
N VAL A 157 13.04 -11.70 0.54
CA VAL A 157 12.84 -10.69 -0.51
C VAL A 157 11.81 -9.64 -0.07
N PHE A 158 10.64 -10.07 0.40
CA PHE A 158 9.57 -9.12 0.76
C PHE A 158 9.94 -8.32 1.99
N LEU A 159 10.56 -8.93 3.00
CA LEU A 159 11.00 -8.18 4.18
C LEU A 159 12.13 -7.19 3.86
N TRP A 160 13.03 -7.53 2.95
CA TRP A 160 14.01 -6.57 2.44
C TRP A 160 13.34 -5.36 1.78
N LEU A 161 12.33 -5.59 0.91
CA LEU A 161 11.56 -4.51 0.29
C LEU A 161 10.82 -3.66 1.33
N ALA A 162 10.13 -4.29 2.29
CA ALA A 162 9.45 -3.58 3.37
C ALA A 162 10.43 -2.79 4.25
N ALA A 163 11.61 -3.37 4.53
CA ALA A 163 12.66 -2.70 5.28
C ALA A 163 13.28 -1.51 4.52
N GLN A 164 13.27 -1.52 3.20
CA GLN A 164 13.66 -0.35 2.41
C GLN A 164 12.68 0.83 2.58
N LEU A 165 11.40 0.54 2.80
CA LEU A 165 10.35 1.56 2.95
C LEU A 165 10.24 2.06 4.41
N LEU A 166 10.33 1.16 5.38
CA LEU A 166 10.02 1.42 6.79
C LEU A 166 11.26 1.45 7.70
N GLY A 167 12.39 0.99 7.19
CA GLY A 167 13.56 0.65 8.00
C GLY A 167 13.46 -0.75 8.60
N PRO A 168 14.62 -1.43 8.86
CA PRO A 168 14.65 -2.84 9.23
C PRO A 168 13.94 -3.15 10.56
N GLY A 169 14.08 -2.29 11.57
CA GLY A 169 13.46 -2.50 12.87
C GLY A 169 11.93 -2.38 12.85
N ILE A 170 11.42 -1.34 12.20
CA ILE A 170 9.96 -1.12 12.09
C ILE A 170 9.32 -2.21 11.21
N ALA A 171 9.96 -2.57 10.10
CA ALA A 171 9.46 -3.64 9.23
C ALA A 171 9.36 -4.98 10.00
N LEU A 172 10.41 -5.39 10.71
CA LEU A 172 10.40 -6.61 11.50
C LEU A 172 9.32 -6.58 12.59
N ALA A 173 9.21 -5.49 13.35
CA ALA A 173 8.22 -5.34 14.41
C ALA A 173 6.79 -5.38 13.86
N ALA A 174 6.52 -4.67 12.75
CA ALA A 174 5.21 -4.63 12.13
C ALA A 174 4.79 -6.02 11.56
N VAL A 175 5.72 -6.70 10.88
CA VAL A 175 5.49 -8.05 10.35
C VAL A 175 5.23 -9.04 11.47
N LEU A 176 6.05 -9.02 12.55
CA LEU A 176 5.88 -9.91 13.67
C LEU A 176 4.54 -9.69 14.36
N ALA A 177 4.17 -8.43 14.63
CA ALA A 177 2.89 -8.09 15.25
C ALA A 177 1.71 -8.51 14.39
N ALA A 178 1.73 -8.20 13.09
CA ALA A 178 0.67 -8.57 12.15
C ALA A 178 0.52 -10.08 12.02
N ALA A 179 1.63 -10.81 11.89
CA ALA A 179 1.62 -12.26 11.76
C ALA A 179 1.17 -12.96 13.05
N ALA A 180 1.60 -12.49 14.22
CA ALA A 180 1.16 -13.03 15.52
C ALA A 180 -0.34 -12.79 15.72
N LEU A 181 -0.84 -11.58 15.39
CA LEU A 181 -2.26 -11.27 15.44
C LEU A 181 -3.07 -12.14 14.46
N ALA A 182 -2.58 -12.33 13.23
CA ALA A 182 -3.23 -13.18 12.26
C ALA A 182 -3.30 -14.64 12.72
N ASN A 183 -2.22 -15.20 13.28
CA ASN A 183 -2.24 -16.52 13.88
C ASN A 183 -3.23 -16.61 15.05
N LEU A 184 -3.27 -15.61 15.93
CA LEU A 184 -4.21 -15.54 17.03
C LEU A 184 -5.65 -15.52 16.52
N LEU A 185 -5.99 -14.63 15.59
CA LEU A 185 -7.33 -14.53 15.02
C LEU A 185 -7.74 -15.84 14.33
N ASN A 186 -6.78 -16.47 13.61
CA ASN A 186 -7.04 -17.74 12.95
C ASN A 186 -7.47 -18.83 13.93
N THR A 187 -6.98 -18.85 15.17
CA THR A 187 -7.41 -19.84 16.18
C THR A 187 -8.89 -19.70 16.57
N PHE A 188 -9.52 -18.56 16.37
CA PHE A 188 -10.96 -18.38 16.60
C PHE A 188 -11.82 -18.81 15.41
N LEU A 189 -11.23 -18.89 14.22
CA LEU A 189 -11.91 -19.29 12.98
C LEU A 189 -11.76 -20.79 12.69
N GLN A 190 -10.71 -21.42 13.18
CA GLN A 190 -10.39 -22.82 12.94
C GLN A 190 -11.00 -23.76 14.00
N PRO A 191 -11.26 -25.04 13.68
CA PRO A 191 -11.66 -26.04 14.66
C PRO A 191 -10.55 -26.29 15.70
N ALA A 192 -10.91 -26.88 16.84
CA ALA A 192 -10.00 -27.04 17.97
C ALA A 192 -8.81 -27.96 17.70
N ASP A 193 -8.93 -28.88 16.77
CA ASP A 193 -7.88 -29.85 16.35
C ASP A 193 -6.98 -29.31 15.24
N HIS A 194 -7.19 -28.06 14.79
CA HIS A 194 -6.35 -27.47 13.77
C HIS A 194 -4.94 -27.15 14.29
N VAL A 195 -3.95 -27.57 13.52
CA VAL A 195 -2.53 -27.33 13.77
C VAL A 195 -1.87 -26.66 12.57
N SER A 196 -1.08 -25.63 12.80
CA SER A 196 -0.34 -24.95 11.73
C SER A 196 1.03 -24.46 12.17
N ALA A 197 1.96 -24.40 11.22
CA ALA A 197 3.29 -23.82 11.39
C ALA A 197 3.78 -23.27 10.05
N GLY A 198 4.71 -22.35 10.11
CA GLY A 198 5.39 -21.76 8.96
C GLY A 198 5.42 -20.23 9.01
N ALA A 199 6.45 -19.68 8.41
CA ALA A 199 6.59 -18.23 8.26
C ALA A 199 5.63 -17.64 7.22
N SER A 200 4.79 -18.43 6.56
CA SER A 200 3.90 -17.97 5.49
C SER A 200 2.99 -16.82 5.95
N THR A 201 2.47 -16.87 7.18
CA THR A 201 1.68 -15.77 7.76
C THR A 201 2.49 -14.47 7.81
N ALA A 202 3.77 -14.54 8.18
CA ALA A 202 4.67 -13.38 8.18
C ALA A 202 5.00 -12.92 6.75
N VAL A 203 5.17 -13.84 5.80
CA VAL A 203 5.39 -13.53 4.38
C VAL A 203 4.19 -12.77 3.80
N PHE A 204 2.98 -13.24 4.03
CA PHE A 204 1.76 -12.54 3.59
C PHE A 204 1.51 -11.22 4.32
N ALA A 205 1.83 -11.15 5.64
CA ALA A 205 1.78 -9.88 6.37
C ALA A 205 2.75 -8.85 5.77
N THR A 206 3.96 -9.29 5.38
CA THR A 206 4.94 -8.42 4.71
C THR A 206 4.44 -7.93 3.36
N LEU A 207 3.83 -8.81 2.56
CA LEU A 207 3.24 -8.44 1.28
C LEU A 207 2.12 -7.40 1.45
N GLY A 208 1.34 -7.50 2.53
CA GLY A 208 0.31 -6.50 2.86
C GLY A 208 0.84 -5.14 3.30
N LEU A 209 2.13 -5.04 3.67
CA LEU A 209 2.81 -3.78 4.02
C LEU A 209 3.45 -3.08 2.81
N LEU A 210 3.61 -3.77 1.67
CA LEU A 210 4.21 -3.27 0.42
C LEU A 210 3.18 -2.61 -0.49
#